data_0ddc7cc4c9a50f1f235ef2c23cd0acc8
#
_entry.id   0ddc7cc4c9a50f1f235ef2c23cd0acc8
#
_cell.length_a   1.000
_cell.length_b   1.000
_cell.length_c   1.000
_cell.angle_alpha   90.00
_cell.angle_beta   90.00
_cell.angle_gamma   90.00
#
_symmetry.space_group_name_H-M   'P 1'
#
loop_
_entity.id
_entity.type
_entity.pdbx_description
1 polymer ?
#
loop_
_entity_poly.entity_id
_entity_poly.type
_entity_poly.pdbx_seq_one_letter_code
_entity_poly.pdbx_strand_id
1 'polypeptide(L)'
;MKITISREDFNKIYEHALSVRPEEACGLIAGEDRDSGIRVIEKVYILTNTDHTNEHFTIDPKEQLTAIKDMRANGLKPLGNWHSHPESPSRPSEEDKKLANDSKASYLILSLMEEGNPVLNAFHIELKNGEKTVRKEELLII
;
A
#
# COMPACT_ATOMS: atom_id res chain seq x y z
N MET A 1 -14.90 -4.66 -3.43
CA MET A 1 -13.88 -5.72 -3.45
C MET A 1 -13.37 -5.96 -2.04
N LYS A 2 -13.02 -7.20 -1.74
CA LYS A 2 -12.46 -7.59 -0.45
C LYS A 2 -10.99 -7.93 -0.64
N ILE A 3 -10.14 -7.46 0.27
CA ILE A 3 -8.71 -7.75 0.22
C ILE A 3 -8.26 -8.31 1.57
N THR A 4 -7.43 -9.35 1.54
CA THR A 4 -6.91 -9.99 2.75
C THR A 4 -5.41 -9.84 2.85
N ILE A 5 -4.93 -9.65 4.07
CA ILE A 5 -3.49 -9.61 4.39
C ILE A 5 -3.28 -10.47 5.64
N SER A 6 -2.18 -11.24 5.66
CA SER A 6 -1.86 -12.02 6.84
C SER A 6 -1.43 -11.13 8.00
N ARG A 7 -1.63 -11.62 9.22
CA ARG A 7 -1.15 -10.91 10.42
C ARG A 7 0.37 -10.72 10.34
N GLU A 8 1.09 -11.71 9.84
CA GLU A 8 2.53 -11.63 9.66
C GLU A 8 2.95 -10.49 8.73
N ASP A 9 2.29 -10.39 7.57
CA ASP A 9 2.60 -9.33 6.62
C ASP A 9 2.19 -7.95 7.14
N PHE A 10 1.05 -7.85 7.83
CA PHE A 10 0.65 -6.62 8.50
C PHE A 10 1.72 -6.18 9.50
N ASN A 11 2.23 -7.11 10.31
CA ASN A 11 3.26 -6.80 11.29
C ASN A 11 4.56 -6.33 10.64
N LYS A 12 4.94 -6.90 9.49
CA LYS A 12 6.12 -6.45 8.74
C LYS A 12 5.99 -4.98 8.32
N ILE A 13 4.84 -4.63 7.77
CA ILE A 13 4.54 -3.25 7.37
C ILE A 13 4.60 -2.32 8.58
N TYR A 14 3.92 -2.70 9.65
CA TYR A 14 3.82 -1.89 10.86
C TYR A 14 5.20 -1.65 11.51
N GLU A 15 5.96 -2.70 11.71
CA GLU A 15 7.30 -2.61 12.33
C GLU A 15 8.23 -1.72 11.50
N HIS A 16 8.21 -1.89 10.19
CA HIS A 16 9.05 -1.06 9.33
C HIS A 16 8.60 0.40 9.37
N ALA A 17 7.29 0.65 9.29
CA ALA A 17 6.76 2.02 9.33
C ALA A 17 7.15 2.73 10.63
N LEU A 18 7.12 2.02 11.76
CA LEU A 18 7.58 2.58 13.02
C LEU A 18 9.07 2.92 12.99
N SER A 19 9.88 2.06 12.36
CA SER A 19 11.34 2.21 12.34
C SER A 19 11.82 3.40 11.53
N VAL A 20 11.06 3.85 10.53
CA VAL A 20 11.46 4.96 9.66
C VAL A 20 10.79 6.29 10.02
N ARG A 21 9.93 6.32 11.05
CA ARG A 21 9.32 7.58 11.48
C ARG A 21 10.40 8.64 11.73
N PRO A 22 10.16 9.90 11.38
CA PRO A 22 8.90 10.50 10.92
C PRO A 22 8.67 10.45 9.40
N GLU A 23 9.49 9.71 8.68
CA GLU A 23 9.33 9.57 7.22
C GLU A 23 8.19 8.62 6.88
N GLU A 24 7.60 8.78 5.69
CA GLU A 24 6.66 7.80 5.16
C GLU A 24 7.41 6.54 4.75
N ALA A 25 6.91 5.39 5.18
CA ALA A 25 7.37 4.10 4.69
C ALA A 25 6.59 3.76 3.42
N CYS A 26 7.15 2.90 2.57
CA CYS A 26 6.47 2.50 1.35
C CYS A 26 6.92 1.12 0.88
N GLY A 27 6.15 0.57 -0.05
CA GLY A 27 6.46 -0.69 -0.68
C GLY A 27 5.38 -1.14 -1.64
N LEU A 28 5.49 -2.40 -2.05
CA LEU A 28 4.56 -3.02 -2.98
C LEU A 28 3.86 -4.20 -2.33
N ILE A 29 2.74 -4.58 -2.91
CA ILE A 29 1.99 -5.77 -2.50
C ILE A 29 1.77 -6.66 -3.72
N ALA A 30 1.83 -7.98 -3.51
CA ALA A 30 1.65 -8.96 -4.56
C ALA A 30 0.85 -10.16 -4.05
N GLY A 31 0.22 -10.88 -4.96
CA GLY A 31 -0.56 -12.05 -4.60
C GLY A 31 -1.42 -12.51 -5.76
N GLU A 32 -2.71 -12.74 -5.52
CA GLU A 32 -3.62 -13.19 -6.55
C GLU A 32 -5.01 -12.58 -6.38
N ASP A 33 -5.72 -12.48 -7.50
CA ASP A 33 -7.14 -12.19 -7.50
C ASP A 33 -7.89 -13.51 -7.66
N ARG A 34 -8.73 -13.84 -6.69
CA ARG A 34 -9.58 -15.02 -6.70
C ARG A 34 -10.97 -14.68 -7.21
N ASP A 35 -11.71 -15.71 -7.58
CA ASP A 35 -13.10 -15.56 -7.95
C ASP A 35 -13.89 -14.92 -6.80
N SER A 36 -15.06 -14.37 -7.13
CA SER A 36 -15.93 -13.69 -6.14
C SER A 36 -15.41 -12.36 -5.60
N GLY A 37 -14.47 -11.74 -6.30
CA GLY A 37 -14.00 -10.39 -5.95
C GLY A 37 -13.09 -10.33 -4.73
N ILE A 38 -12.40 -11.43 -4.43
CA ILE A 38 -11.45 -11.49 -3.32
C ILE A 38 -10.03 -11.34 -3.86
N ARG A 39 -9.29 -10.39 -3.29
CA ARG A 39 -7.87 -10.18 -3.57
C ARG A 39 -7.07 -10.66 -2.38
N VAL A 40 -6.09 -11.53 -2.61
CA VAL A 40 -5.28 -12.12 -1.53
C VAL A 40 -3.86 -11.62 -1.65
N ILE A 41 -3.39 -10.88 -0.63
CA ILE A 41 -1.99 -10.47 -0.54
C ILE A 41 -1.20 -11.66 -0.02
N GLU A 42 -0.23 -12.12 -0.82
CA GLU A 42 0.63 -13.25 -0.46
C GLU A 42 2.03 -12.80 -0.08
N LYS A 43 2.44 -11.61 -0.52
CA LYS A 43 3.76 -11.06 -0.19
C LYS A 43 3.72 -9.55 -0.14
N VAL A 44 4.39 -8.98 0.86
CA VAL A 44 4.62 -7.53 0.95
C VAL A 44 6.10 -7.26 0.71
N TYR A 45 6.38 -6.18 -0.01
CA TYR A 45 7.74 -5.73 -0.31
C TYR A 45 7.98 -4.42 0.43
N ILE A 46 9.03 -4.41 1.24
CA ILE A 46 9.45 -3.23 1.99
C ILE A 46 10.50 -2.51 1.15
N LEU A 47 10.20 -1.32 0.68
CA LEU A 47 11.06 -0.57 -0.23
C LEU A 47 11.47 0.76 0.38
N THR A 48 12.49 1.38 -0.20
CA THR A 48 13.02 2.65 0.30
C THR A 48 12.24 3.83 -0.28
N ASN A 49 11.86 4.76 0.61
CA ASN A 49 11.33 6.06 0.21
C ASN A 49 12.51 6.98 -0.06
N THR A 50 12.76 7.28 -1.32
CA THR A 50 13.91 8.13 -1.71
C THR A 50 13.70 9.61 -1.41
N ASP A 51 12.47 10.02 -1.09
CA ASP A 51 12.15 11.41 -0.78
C ASP A 51 12.43 11.77 0.67
N HIS A 52 12.54 10.79 1.56
CA HIS A 52 12.87 10.99 2.97
C HIS A 52 12.02 12.06 3.67
N THR A 53 10.69 11.99 3.50
CA THR A 53 9.77 13.00 4.05
C THR A 53 8.54 12.33 4.67
N ASN A 54 7.82 13.08 5.52
CA ASN A 54 6.58 12.64 6.13
C ASN A 54 5.33 13.02 5.32
N GLU A 55 5.51 13.65 4.16
CA GLU A 55 4.40 14.16 3.36
C GLU A 55 4.12 13.36 2.09
N HIS A 56 5.13 12.68 1.57
CA HIS A 56 4.99 11.89 0.35
C HIS A 56 6.08 10.83 0.27
N PHE A 57 6.01 10.00 -0.76
CA PHE A 57 7.03 8.97 -0.96
C PHE A 57 7.30 8.78 -2.45
N THR A 58 8.51 8.34 -2.74
CA THR A 58 8.91 7.87 -4.06
C THR A 58 9.68 6.58 -3.87
N ILE A 59 9.20 5.51 -4.52
CA ILE A 59 9.87 4.20 -4.43
C ILE A 59 11.15 4.22 -5.26
N ASP A 60 12.23 3.69 -4.69
CA ASP A 60 13.49 3.52 -5.42
C ASP A 60 13.26 2.67 -6.66
N PRO A 61 13.55 3.18 -7.88
CA PRO A 61 13.27 2.44 -9.12
C PRO A 61 14.00 1.11 -9.23
N LYS A 62 15.21 0.99 -8.71
CA LYS A 62 15.97 -0.28 -8.75
C LYS A 62 15.35 -1.32 -7.85
N GLU A 63 14.95 -0.92 -6.64
CA GLU A 63 14.25 -1.81 -5.71
C GLU A 63 12.91 -2.23 -6.27
N GLN A 64 12.19 -1.30 -6.90
CA GLN A 64 10.91 -1.62 -7.53
C GLN A 64 11.07 -2.67 -8.62
N LEU A 65 12.06 -2.51 -9.48
CA LEU A 65 12.35 -3.47 -10.53
C LEU A 65 12.68 -4.86 -9.97
N THR A 66 13.50 -4.90 -8.93
CA THR A 66 13.87 -6.16 -8.26
C THR A 66 12.63 -6.84 -7.67
N ALA A 67 11.74 -6.06 -7.04
CA ALA A 67 10.49 -6.60 -6.50
C ALA A 67 9.60 -7.19 -7.61
N ILE A 68 9.45 -6.47 -8.72
CA ILE A 68 8.64 -6.94 -9.85
C ILE A 68 9.21 -8.25 -10.44
N LYS A 69 10.53 -8.35 -10.55
CA LYS A 69 11.18 -9.59 -11.00
C LYS A 69 10.94 -10.74 -10.03
N ASP A 70 10.98 -10.47 -8.73
CA ASP A 70 10.68 -11.47 -7.71
C ASP A 70 9.24 -11.97 -7.81
N MET A 71 8.28 -11.04 -8.00
CA MET A 71 6.89 -11.41 -8.20
C MET A 71 6.73 -12.35 -9.38
N ARG A 72 7.35 -12.01 -10.51
CA ARG A 72 7.28 -12.81 -11.73
C ARG A 72 7.88 -14.21 -11.52
N ALA A 73 9.03 -14.27 -10.86
CA ALA A 73 9.70 -15.54 -10.58
C ALA A 73 8.88 -16.46 -9.67
N ASN A 74 8.04 -15.89 -8.81
CA ASN A 74 7.23 -16.65 -7.85
C ASN A 74 5.77 -16.78 -8.28
N GLY A 75 5.42 -16.38 -9.50
CA GLY A 75 4.04 -16.48 -9.99
C GLY A 75 3.07 -15.58 -9.28
N LEU A 76 3.54 -14.47 -8.70
CA LEU A 76 2.70 -13.52 -7.99
C LEU A 76 2.28 -12.38 -8.92
N LYS A 77 1.04 -11.94 -8.78
CA LYS A 77 0.51 -10.81 -9.52
C LYS A 77 0.78 -9.52 -8.73
N PRO A 78 1.26 -8.45 -9.38
CA PRO A 78 1.33 -7.14 -8.72
C PRO A 78 -0.09 -6.67 -8.39
N LEU A 79 -0.33 -6.31 -7.14
CA LEU A 79 -1.66 -5.89 -6.68
C LEU A 79 -1.76 -4.38 -6.40
N GLY A 80 -0.64 -3.73 -6.13
CA GLY A 80 -0.60 -2.32 -5.82
C GLY A 80 0.56 -1.95 -4.93
N ASN A 81 0.35 -0.92 -4.12
CA ASN A 81 1.39 -0.44 -3.22
C ASN A 81 0.82 -0.14 -1.83
N TRP A 82 1.72 0.08 -0.89
CA TRP A 82 1.39 0.50 0.46
C TRP A 82 2.31 1.63 0.89
N HIS A 83 1.80 2.51 1.73
CA HIS A 83 2.63 3.52 2.39
C HIS A 83 2.05 3.87 3.75
N SER A 84 2.84 4.54 4.58
CA SER A 84 2.39 4.98 5.90
C SER A 84 2.13 6.47 5.93
N HIS A 85 1.16 6.86 6.77
CA HIS A 85 0.93 8.24 7.17
C HIS A 85 1.37 8.35 8.62
N PRO A 86 2.58 8.89 8.90
CA PRO A 86 3.09 8.92 10.27
C PRO A 86 2.22 9.74 11.24
N GLU A 87 1.60 10.82 10.76
CA GLU A 87 0.90 11.78 11.60
C GLU A 87 -0.53 12.08 11.17
N SER A 88 -1.04 11.39 10.16
CA SER A 88 -2.36 11.67 9.59
C SER A 88 -3.21 10.40 9.49
N PRO A 89 -4.54 10.55 9.27
CA PRO A 89 -5.43 9.38 9.18
C PRO A 89 -5.14 8.50 7.98
N SER A 90 -5.64 7.24 8.03
CA SER A 90 -5.55 6.30 6.93
C SER A 90 -6.59 6.61 5.86
N ARG A 91 -6.26 7.56 5.01
CA ARG A 91 -7.05 7.92 3.84
C ARG A 91 -6.14 8.63 2.84
N PRO A 92 -6.40 8.55 1.53
CA PRO A 92 -5.57 9.21 0.54
C PRO A 92 -5.52 10.72 0.75
N SER A 93 -4.30 11.28 0.74
CA SER A 93 -4.09 12.72 0.69
C SER A 93 -4.41 13.23 -0.71
N GLU A 94 -4.46 14.55 -0.90
CA GLU A 94 -4.64 15.11 -2.23
C GLU A 94 -3.49 14.71 -3.16
N GLU A 95 -2.26 14.65 -2.63
CA GLU A 95 -1.12 14.18 -3.40
C GLU A 95 -1.19 12.70 -3.74
N ASP A 96 -1.63 11.86 -2.78
CA ASP A 96 -1.86 10.44 -3.04
C ASP A 96 -2.82 10.22 -4.20
N LYS A 97 -3.92 10.97 -4.23
CA LYS A 97 -4.90 10.91 -5.32
C LYS A 97 -4.30 11.33 -6.65
N LYS A 98 -3.52 12.42 -6.63
CA LYS A 98 -2.90 12.95 -7.84
C LYS A 98 -1.92 11.97 -8.45
N LEU A 99 -1.17 11.26 -7.63
CA LEU A 99 -0.14 10.32 -8.07
C LEU A 99 -0.67 8.92 -8.36
N ALA A 100 -1.92 8.62 -8.01
CA ALA A 100 -2.53 7.32 -8.24
C ALA A 100 -2.96 7.20 -9.71
N ASN A 101 -2.23 6.42 -10.48
CA ASN A 101 -2.43 6.30 -11.93
C ASN A 101 -2.89 4.91 -12.39
N ASP A 102 -3.16 4.02 -11.46
CA ASP A 102 -3.58 2.66 -11.80
C ASP A 102 -4.92 2.35 -11.13
N SER A 103 -5.99 2.35 -11.92
CA SER A 103 -7.35 2.10 -11.43
C SER A 103 -7.58 0.66 -10.96
N LYS A 104 -6.68 -0.25 -11.31
CA LYS A 104 -6.78 -1.66 -10.91
C LYS A 104 -6.00 -1.96 -9.65
N ALA A 105 -5.12 -1.06 -9.25
CA ALA A 105 -4.28 -1.25 -8.06
C ALA A 105 -5.06 -1.03 -6.78
N SER A 106 -4.66 -1.75 -5.74
CA SER A 106 -5.09 -1.48 -4.37
C SER A 106 -4.02 -0.61 -3.70
N TYR A 107 -4.45 0.48 -3.09
CA TYR A 107 -3.57 1.41 -2.38
C TYR A 107 -3.80 1.23 -0.89
N LEU A 108 -2.82 0.70 -0.18
CA LEU A 108 -2.91 0.48 1.25
C LEU A 108 -2.24 1.63 2.00
N ILE A 109 -2.93 2.17 2.99
CA ILE A 109 -2.39 3.28 3.80
C ILE A 109 -2.44 2.89 5.27
N LEU A 110 -1.27 2.88 5.91
CA LEU A 110 -1.13 2.58 7.34
C LEU A 110 -0.98 3.88 8.11
N SER A 111 -1.94 4.20 8.96
CA SER A 111 -1.84 5.35 9.83
C SER A 111 -1.16 5.01 11.14
N LEU A 112 -0.18 5.81 11.52
CA LEU A 112 0.50 5.74 12.82
C LEU A 112 0.08 6.91 13.74
N MET A 113 -1.02 7.59 13.38
CA MET A 113 -1.45 8.80 14.10
C MET A 113 -1.72 8.55 15.57
N GLU A 114 -2.31 7.40 15.90
CA GLU A 114 -2.55 7.00 17.29
C GLU A 114 -1.50 6.02 17.75
N GLU A 115 -0.74 6.39 18.77
CA GLU A 115 0.32 5.55 19.32
C GLU A 115 -0.24 4.19 19.77
N GLY A 116 0.40 3.11 19.31
CA GLY A 116 -0.01 1.75 19.67
C GLY A 116 -1.30 1.25 19.03
N ASN A 117 -1.92 2.05 18.15
CA ASN A 117 -3.18 1.69 17.51
C ASN A 117 -3.12 1.95 15.99
N PRO A 118 -2.36 1.13 15.23
CA PRO A 118 -2.22 1.31 13.79
C PRO A 118 -3.54 1.00 13.06
N VAL A 119 -3.84 1.79 12.04
CA VAL A 119 -5.03 1.60 11.20
C VAL A 119 -4.59 1.40 9.76
N LEU A 120 -4.94 0.25 9.18
CA LEU A 120 -4.65 -0.06 7.79
C LEU A 120 -5.95 -0.13 7.00
N ASN A 121 -6.05 0.69 5.96
CA ASN A 121 -7.17 0.65 5.02
C ASN A 121 -6.66 0.47 3.60
N ALA A 122 -7.52 -0.05 2.74
CA ALA A 122 -7.23 -0.23 1.31
C ALA A 122 -8.22 0.59 0.49
N PHE A 123 -7.71 1.15 -0.62
CA PHE A 123 -8.50 2.03 -1.48
C PHE A 123 -8.28 1.73 -2.94
N HIS A 124 -9.32 1.94 -3.75
CA HIS A 124 -9.22 2.08 -5.19
C HIS A 124 -9.37 3.55 -5.55
N ILE A 125 -8.57 4.01 -6.49
CA ILE A 125 -8.60 5.41 -6.94
C ILE A 125 -8.72 5.42 -8.45
N GLU A 126 -9.82 6.01 -8.96
CA GLU A 126 -10.13 6.06 -10.38
C GLU A 126 -10.31 7.50 -10.85
N LEU A 127 -9.95 7.75 -12.11
CA LEU A 127 -10.22 9.02 -12.74
C LEU A 127 -11.59 8.94 -13.42
N LYS A 128 -12.53 9.79 -13.00
CA LYS A 128 -13.87 9.89 -13.57
C LYS A 128 -14.20 11.35 -13.83
N ASN A 129 -14.58 11.67 -15.08
CA ASN A 129 -14.98 13.04 -15.46
C ASN A 129 -13.94 14.10 -15.04
N GLY A 130 -12.64 13.77 -15.19
CA GLY A 130 -11.55 14.68 -14.85
C GLY A 130 -11.21 14.76 -13.37
N GLU A 131 -11.89 14.00 -12.52
CA GLU A 131 -11.64 13.99 -11.07
C GLU A 131 -11.27 12.60 -10.57
N LYS A 132 -10.39 12.56 -9.58
CA LYS A 132 -10.03 11.32 -8.90
C LYS A 132 -11.10 10.98 -7.87
N THR A 133 -11.69 9.79 -8.00
CA THR A 133 -12.67 9.28 -7.04
C THR A 133 -12.05 8.13 -6.24
N VAL A 134 -12.33 8.10 -4.94
CA VAL A 134 -11.77 7.14 -4.00
C VAL A 134 -12.88 6.20 -3.53
N ARG A 135 -12.61 4.89 -3.60
CA ARG A 135 -13.48 3.87 -3.05
C ARG A 135 -12.70 3.03 -2.06
N LYS A 136 -13.22 2.91 -0.84
CA LYS A 136 -12.61 2.07 0.19
C LYS A 136 -12.95 0.61 -0.05
N GLU A 137 -11.94 -0.25 0.03
CA GLU A 137 -12.13 -1.70 -0.02
C GLU A 137 -12.33 -2.25 1.39
N GLU A 138 -12.95 -3.42 1.49
CA GLU A 138 -13.00 -4.14 2.76
C GLU A 138 -11.69 -4.89 2.95
N LEU A 139 -10.89 -4.49 3.95
CA LEU A 139 -9.62 -5.13 4.24
C LEU A 139 -9.74 -5.98 5.51
N LEU A 140 -9.31 -7.24 5.39
CA LEU A 140 -9.33 -8.20 6.50
C LEU A 140 -7.90 -8.64 6.81
N ILE A 141 -7.53 -8.58 8.09
CA ILE A 141 -6.27 -9.12 8.59
C ILE A 141 -6.56 -10.52 9.12
N ILE A 142 -5.91 -11.51 8.55
CA ILE A 142 -6.23 -12.92 8.84
C ILE A 142 -5.09 -13.70 9.52
#